data_a717d4f090d698c0c4b19782f0d07e9d
#
_entry.id   a717d4f090d698c0c4b19782f0d07e9d
#
_cell.length_a   1.000
_cell.length_b   1.000
_cell.length_c   1.000
_cell.angle_alpha   90.00
_cell.angle_beta   90.00
_cell.angle_gamma   90.00
#
_symmetry.space_group_name_H-M   'P 1'
#
loop_
_entity.id
_entity.type
_entity.pdbx_description
1 polymer ?
#
loop_
_entity_poly.entity_id
_entity_poly.type
_entity_poly.pdbx_seq_one_letter_code
_entity_poly.pdbx_strand_id
1 'polypeptide(L)'
;MIKKRARAFNLEACVFTFKNHPKEFIPGSEILKYINDTEKTMEIFENLGIDSLVMVPFDEVLQRMSPEDFVKDVIVERLGAKYVCVGYDYRFGFEGKGDVSLLDRLGKTYGFHVDVIDKVSVGGVTVSSSRIRKLIYEGDFEGVQKLLGRRYMIAGKVVHGKSIGRKLGFRTLNIMPRENLCIPSDGVYVTRTRVAMKSKVYDSITNIGTAPTFEGDAVSIETNVFDFNEDIYGDIVHIDFLKKIRSEIKFDTPEELSKQIAEDVRLAKDIHSEE
;
A
#
# COMPACT_ATOMS: atom_id res chain seq x y z
N MET A 1 9.90 -6.19 -18.07
CA MET A 1 9.77 -7.22 -19.13
C MET A 1 8.61 -6.88 -20.07
N ILE A 2 7.36 -6.77 -19.62
CA ILE A 2 6.17 -6.56 -20.46
C ILE A 2 6.29 -5.37 -21.44
N LYS A 3 6.77 -4.21 -21.00
CA LYS A 3 7.00 -3.03 -21.88
C LYS A 3 8.00 -3.27 -23.01
N LYS A 4 9.03 -4.10 -22.78
CA LYS A 4 9.98 -4.47 -23.84
C LYS A 4 9.29 -5.34 -24.90
N ARG A 5 8.42 -6.26 -24.48
CA ARG A 5 7.61 -7.09 -25.38
C ARG A 5 6.61 -6.23 -26.15
N ALA A 6 5.84 -5.38 -25.44
CA ALA A 6 4.87 -4.49 -26.07
C ALA A 6 5.51 -3.64 -27.17
N ARG A 7 6.65 -3.00 -26.90
CA ARG A 7 7.39 -2.19 -27.91
C ARG A 7 7.91 -3.03 -29.08
N ALA A 8 8.47 -4.22 -28.81
CA ALA A 8 9.05 -5.07 -29.84
C ALA A 8 8.02 -5.60 -30.83
N PHE A 9 6.77 -5.80 -30.40
CA PHE A 9 5.71 -6.38 -31.20
C PHE A 9 4.56 -5.43 -31.52
N ASN A 10 4.73 -4.13 -31.23
CA ASN A 10 3.72 -3.08 -31.42
C ASN A 10 2.38 -3.44 -30.74
N LEU A 11 2.45 -3.81 -29.46
CA LEU A 11 1.33 -4.16 -28.59
C LEU A 11 1.25 -3.15 -27.44
N GLU A 12 0.08 -3.12 -26.77
CA GLU A 12 -0.11 -2.39 -25.52
C GLU A 12 0.38 -3.22 -24.32
N ALA A 13 1.04 -2.54 -23.37
CA ALA A 13 1.40 -3.11 -22.08
C ALA A 13 0.20 -2.96 -21.13
N CYS A 14 -0.51 -4.06 -20.89
CA CYS A 14 -1.68 -4.10 -20.02
C CYS A 14 -1.37 -4.82 -18.71
N VAL A 15 -1.87 -4.29 -17.59
CA VAL A 15 -1.93 -5.01 -16.31
C VAL A 15 -3.37 -5.39 -16.01
N PHE A 16 -3.59 -6.68 -15.76
CA PHE A 16 -4.85 -7.21 -15.27
C PHE A 16 -4.72 -7.51 -13.77
N THR A 17 -5.58 -6.94 -12.96
CA THR A 17 -5.58 -7.13 -11.50
C THR A 17 -6.99 -7.03 -10.90
N PHE A 18 -7.10 -7.29 -9.59
CA PHE A 18 -8.38 -7.23 -8.88
C PHE A 18 -8.45 -5.99 -7.98
N LYS A 19 -9.68 -5.44 -7.82
CA LYS A 19 -9.96 -4.34 -6.89
C LYS A 19 -9.89 -4.80 -5.43
N ASN A 20 -10.32 -6.03 -5.17
CA ASN A 20 -10.37 -6.68 -3.86
C ASN A 20 -9.54 -7.97 -3.89
N HIS A 21 -9.07 -8.40 -2.73
CA HIS A 21 -8.16 -9.55 -2.68
C HIS A 21 -8.94 -10.86 -2.79
N PRO A 22 -8.54 -11.82 -3.66
CA PRO A 22 -9.22 -13.13 -3.80
C PRO A 22 -9.41 -13.89 -2.50
N LYS A 23 -8.52 -13.70 -1.52
CA LYS A 23 -8.65 -14.32 -0.18
C LYS A 23 -9.87 -13.86 0.61
N GLU A 24 -10.46 -12.72 0.30
CA GLU A 24 -11.71 -12.25 0.93
C GLU A 24 -12.88 -13.19 0.68
N PHE A 25 -12.80 -14.00 -0.39
CA PHE A 25 -13.79 -14.99 -0.77
C PHE A 25 -13.46 -16.42 -0.28
N ILE A 26 -12.35 -16.62 0.41
CA ILE A 26 -11.97 -17.91 0.97
C ILE A 26 -12.41 -17.97 2.44
N PRO A 27 -13.39 -18.83 2.80
CA PRO A 27 -13.84 -18.96 4.18
C PRO A 27 -12.68 -19.24 5.14
N GLY A 28 -12.62 -18.51 6.25
CA GLY A 28 -11.58 -18.66 7.27
C GLY A 28 -10.23 -18.05 6.91
N SER A 29 -10.09 -17.39 5.76
CA SER A 29 -8.88 -16.65 5.44
C SER A 29 -8.81 -15.35 6.23
N GLU A 30 -7.61 -15.02 6.70
CA GLU A 30 -7.34 -13.71 7.28
C GLU A 30 -7.48 -12.61 6.22
N ILE A 31 -8.22 -11.54 6.54
CA ILE A 31 -8.36 -10.38 5.66
C ILE A 31 -7.01 -9.68 5.58
N LEU A 32 -6.40 -9.70 4.40
CA LEU A 32 -5.11 -9.08 4.17
C LEU A 32 -5.25 -7.57 4.03
N LYS A 33 -4.46 -6.83 4.80
CA LYS A 33 -4.31 -5.39 4.66
C LYS A 33 -3.54 -5.05 3.38
N TYR A 34 -4.00 -4.01 2.66
CA TYR A 34 -3.36 -3.55 1.43
C TYR A 34 -2.08 -2.74 1.72
N ILE A 35 -1.05 -2.95 0.92
CA ILE A 35 0.19 -2.14 0.98
C ILE A 35 -0.03 -0.79 0.28
N ASN A 36 -0.85 -0.77 -0.75
CA ASN A 36 -1.23 0.43 -1.49
C ASN A 36 -2.75 0.49 -1.58
N ASP A 37 -3.30 1.69 -1.56
CA ASP A 37 -4.67 1.92 -2.00
C ASP A 37 -4.78 1.87 -3.54
N THR A 38 -5.99 1.96 -4.04
CA THR A 38 -6.29 1.90 -5.48
C THR A 38 -5.62 3.06 -6.24
N GLU A 39 -5.67 4.29 -5.70
CA GLU A 39 -5.07 5.46 -6.36
C GLU A 39 -3.54 5.32 -6.44
N LYS A 40 -2.89 4.88 -5.35
CA LYS A 40 -1.44 4.66 -5.37
C LYS A 40 -1.05 3.52 -6.30
N THR A 41 -1.88 2.50 -6.42
CA THR A 41 -1.67 1.41 -7.37
C THR A 41 -1.72 1.93 -8.81
N MET A 42 -2.71 2.76 -9.15
CA MET A 42 -2.81 3.40 -10.48
C MET A 42 -1.60 4.29 -10.76
N GLU A 43 -1.24 5.17 -9.82
CA GLU A 43 -0.05 6.05 -9.93
C GLU A 43 1.24 5.25 -10.20
N ILE A 44 1.43 4.11 -9.50
CA ILE A 44 2.60 3.27 -9.70
C ILE A 44 2.64 2.71 -11.11
N PHE A 45 1.54 2.17 -11.64
CA PHE A 45 1.50 1.62 -12.98
C PHE A 45 1.63 2.69 -14.06
N GLU A 46 1.06 3.88 -13.87
CA GLU A 46 1.25 5.04 -14.74
C GLU A 46 2.74 5.45 -14.79
N ASN A 47 3.39 5.61 -13.63
CA ASN A 47 4.82 5.94 -13.54
C ASN A 47 5.72 4.85 -14.15
N LEU A 48 5.30 3.60 -14.11
CA LEU A 48 5.97 2.50 -14.80
C LEU A 48 5.71 2.55 -16.32
N GLY A 49 4.82 3.42 -16.81
CA GLY A 49 4.44 3.58 -18.21
C GLY A 49 3.73 2.34 -18.74
N ILE A 50 2.79 1.82 -17.97
CA ILE A 50 1.81 0.83 -18.40
C ILE A 50 0.73 1.57 -19.19
N ASP A 51 0.35 1.03 -20.36
CA ASP A 51 -0.58 1.69 -21.27
C ASP A 51 -2.04 1.50 -20.82
N SER A 52 -2.37 0.34 -20.22
CA SER A 52 -3.72 0.01 -19.76
C SER A 52 -3.70 -0.74 -18.42
N LEU A 53 -4.58 -0.35 -17.51
CA LEU A 53 -4.81 -1.03 -16.24
C LEU A 53 -6.26 -1.51 -16.14
N VAL A 54 -6.46 -2.82 -16.19
CA VAL A 54 -7.76 -3.46 -16.07
C VAL A 54 -7.92 -3.97 -14.63
N MET A 55 -8.69 -3.24 -13.83
CA MET A 55 -9.02 -3.59 -12.45
C MET A 55 -10.47 -4.07 -12.38
N VAL A 56 -10.66 -5.35 -12.12
CA VAL A 56 -12.00 -5.95 -12.00
C VAL A 56 -12.31 -6.33 -10.55
N PRO A 57 -13.57 -6.30 -10.12
CA PRO A 57 -13.94 -6.91 -8.85
C PRO A 57 -13.70 -8.41 -8.95
N PHE A 58 -13.09 -9.00 -7.92
CA PHE A 58 -13.08 -10.45 -7.77
C PHE A 58 -14.40 -10.85 -7.10
N ASP A 59 -15.23 -11.58 -7.81
CA ASP A 59 -16.57 -11.98 -7.40
C ASP A 59 -16.75 -13.52 -7.48
N GLU A 60 -17.94 -14.01 -7.13
CA GLU A 60 -18.24 -15.45 -7.19
C GLU A 60 -18.11 -16.04 -8.60
N VAL A 61 -18.33 -15.25 -9.66
CA VAL A 61 -18.21 -15.71 -11.04
C VAL A 61 -16.75 -16.01 -11.34
N LEU A 62 -15.86 -15.05 -11.05
CA LEU A 62 -14.41 -15.25 -11.23
C LEU A 62 -13.86 -16.33 -10.27
N GLN A 63 -14.36 -16.40 -9.04
CA GLN A 63 -13.96 -17.42 -8.07
C GLN A 63 -14.25 -18.84 -8.58
N ARG A 64 -15.39 -19.06 -9.21
CA ARG A 64 -15.83 -20.39 -9.67
C ARG A 64 -15.37 -20.72 -11.09
N MET A 65 -14.74 -19.77 -11.78
CA MET A 65 -14.30 -19.94 -13.16
C MET A 65 -13.18 -20.99 -13.23
N SER A 66 -13.32 -21.96 -14.14
CA SER A 66 -12.26 -22.94 -14.36
C SER A 66 -10.98 -22.27 -14.89
N PRO A 67 -9.79 -22.86 -14.69
CA PRO A 67 -8.58 -22.33 -15.29
C PRO A 67 -8.67 -22.17 -16.82
N GLU A 68 -9.30 -23.12 -17.49
CA GLU A 68 -9.48 -23.14 -18.94
C GLU A 68 -10.39 -21.98 -19.39
N ASP A 69 -11.53 -21.79 -18.72
CA ASP A 69 -12.46 -20.69 -19.03
C ASP A 69 -11.82 -19.33 -18.73
N PHE A 70 -11.06 -19.20 -17.64
CA PHE A 70 -10.34 -17.96 -17.34
C PHE A 70 -9.36 -17.60 -18.47
N VAL A 71 -8.61 -18.57 -18.98
CA VAL A 71 -7.68 -18.32 -20.09
C VAL A 71 -8.45 -17.96 -21.35
N LYS A 72 -9.47 -18.73 -21.71
CA LYS A 72 -10.25 -18.52 -22.92
C LYS A 72 -10.98 -17.18 -22.87
N ASP A 73 -11.84 -16.98 -21.87
CA ASP A 73 -12.78 -15.86 -21.86
C ASP A 73 -12.11 -14.54 -21.45
N VAL A 74 -11.13 -14.58 -20.52
CA VAL A 74 -10.50 -13.37 -20.02
C VAL A 74 -9.24 -13.05 -20.78
N ILE A 75 -8.27 -13.98 -20.85
CA ILE A 75 -6.95 -13.69 -21.44
C ILE A 75 -7.05 -13.58 -22.97
N VAL A 76 -7.79 -14.49 -23.61
CA VAL A 76 -7.85 -14.54 -25.07
C VAL A 76 -8.95 -13.64 -25.61
N GLU A 77 -10.20 -13.82 -25.19
CA GLU A 77 -11.34 -13.15 -25.81
C GLU A 77 -11.46 -11.68 -25.39
N ARG A 78 -11.34 -11.39 -24.08
CA ARG A 78 -11.50 -10.00 -23.58
C ARG A 78 -10.23 -9.17 -23.67
N LEU A 79 -9.07 -9.72 -23.31
CA LEU A 79 -7.80 -8.99 -23.33
C LEU A 79 -7.06 -9.10 -24.66
N GLY A 80 -7.36 -10.09 -25.50
CA GLY A 80 -6.67 -10.30 -26.78
C GLY A 80 -5.16 -10.51 -26.61
N ALA A 81 -4.73 -11.08 -25.46
CA ALA A 81 -3.34 -11.14 -25.07
C ALA A 81 -2.50 -11.96 -26.07
N LYS A 82 -1.35 -11.43 -26.48
CA LYS A 82 -0.34 -12.11 -27.30
C LYS A 82 0.85 -12.56 -26.46
N TYR A 83 1.11 -11.88 -25.37
CA TYR A 83 2.13 -12.22 -24.36
C TYR A 83 1.52 -12.08 -22.98
N VAL A 84 1.70 -13.11 -22.16
CA VAL A 84 1.25 -13.12 -20.76
C VAL A 84 2.48 -13.24 -19.87
N CYS A 85 2.63 -12.32 -18.91
CA CYS A 85 3.78 -12.25 -18.02
C CYS A 85 3.32 -12.51 -16.59
N VAL A 86 3.81 -13.58 -15.96
CA VAL A 86 3.39 -14.01 -14.63
C VAL A 86 4.59 -14.38 -13.75
N GLY A 87 4.39 -14.33 -12.42
CA GLY A 87 5.38 -14.84 -11.48
C GLY A 87 5.48 -16.38 -11.53
N TYR A 88 6.61 -16.92 -11.12
CA TYR A 88 6.87 -18.36 -11.07
C TYR A 88 5.85 -19.16 -10.23
N ASP A 89 5.22 -18.52 -9.25
CA ASP A 89 4.25 -19.09 -8.31
C ASP A 89 2.79 -18.72 -8.64
N TYR A 90 2.56 -18.23 -9.87
CA TYR A 90 1.24 -17.79 -10.30
C TYR A 90 0.22 -18.94 -10.28
N ARG A 91 -0.94 -18.63 -9.68
CA ARG A 91 -2.10 -19.53 -9.62
C ARG A 91 -3.34 -18.80 -10.11
N PHE A 92 -4.22 -19.52 -10.80
CA PHE A 92 -5.46 -18.96 -11.36
C PHE A 92 -6.58 -20.00 -11.45
N GLY A 93 -7.78 -19.50 -11.76
CA GLY A 93 -8.97 -20.33 -11.83
C GLY A 93 -9.45 -20.84 -10.48
N PHE A 94 -10.51 -21.65 -10.50
CA PHE A 94 -11.17 -22.17 -9.31
C PHE A 94 -10.17 -22.89 -8.38
N GLU A 95 -10.15 -22.48 -7.11
CA GLU A 95 -9.23 -23.02 -6.08
C GLU A 95 -7.74 -22.90 -6.44
N GLY A 96 -7.37 -22.04 -7.39
CA GLY A 96 -5.99 -21.91 -7.85
C GLY A 96 -5.44 -23.17 -8.53
N LYS A 97 -6.30 -23.97 -9.14
CA LYS A 97 -5.92 -25.22 -9.82
C LYS A 97 -5.07 -24.99 -11.07
N GLY A 98 -5.18 -23.81 -11.69
CA GLY A 98 -4.31 -23.38 -12.77
C GLY A 98 -2.93 -23.00 -12.26
N ASP A 99 -1.90 -23.42 -12.96
CA ASP A 99 -0.50 -23.06 -12.70
C ASP A 99 0.20 -22.60 -13.98
N VAL A 100 1.47 -22.23 -13.86
CA VAL A 100 2.29 -21.76 -14.98
C VAL A 100 2.38 -22.81 -16.10
N SER A 101 2.45 -24.10 -15.75
CA SER A 101 2.55 -25.18 -16.74
C SER A 101 1.26 -25.33 -17.54
N LEU A 102 0.10 -25.20 -16.88
CA LEU A 102 -1.19 -25.20 -17.57
C LEU A 102 -1.33 -23.95 -18.46
N LEU A 103 -0.91 -22.77 -17.94
CA LEU A 103 -0.97 -21.52 -18.71
C LEU A 103 -0.13 -21.60 -19.99
N ASP A 104 1.08 -22.18 -19.92
CA ASP A 104 1.93 -22.37 -21.11
C ASP A 104 1.31 -23.34 -22.13
N ARG A 105 0.71 -24.44 -21.67
CA ARG A 105 -0.03 -25.36 -22.57
C ARG A 105 -1.18 -24.65 -23.27
N LEU A 106 -2.01 -23.93 -22.51
CA LEU A 106 -3.14 -23.18 -23.07
C LEU A 106 -2.64 -22.05 -23.99
N GLY A 107 -1.50 -21.43 -23.67
CA GLY A 107 -0.85 -20.45 -24.54
C GLY A 107 -0.53 -21.02 -25.92
N LYS A 108 0.02 -22.22 -25.98
CA LYS A 108 0.28 -22.93 -27.25
C LYS A 108 -1.02 -23.24 -28.01
N THR A 109 -2.09 -23.59 -27.30
CA THR A 109 -3.40 -23.88 -27.90
C THR A 109 -4.07 -22.63 -28.47
N TYR A 110 -4.03 -21.52 -27.74
CA TYR A 110 -4.72 -20.28 -28.09
C TYR A 110 -3.84 -19.23 -28.80
N GLY A 111 -2.56 -19.50 -28.99
CA GLY A 111 -1.65 -18.64 -29.76
C GLY A 111 -1.13 -17.43 -29.02
N PHE A 112 -0.86 -17.54 -27.71
CA PHE A 112 -0.13 -16.53 -26.93
C PHE A 112 1.12 -17.12 -26.26
N HIS A 113 2.09 -16.27 -25.97
CA HIS A 113 3.35 -16.65 -25.30
C HIS A 113 3.26 -16.37 -23.80
N VAL A 114 3.90 -17.22 -22.99
CA VAL A 114 4.01 -17.05 -21.53
C VAL A 114 5.44 -16.73 -21.15
N ASP A 115 5.67 -15.58 -20.53
CA ASP A 115 6.93 -15.19 -19.91
C ASP A 115 6.81 -15.40 -18.39
N VAL A 116 7.63 -16.25 -17.80
CA VAL A 116 7.66 -16.51 -16.37
C VAL A 116 8.75 -15.68 -15.73
N ILE A 117 8.41 -14.95 -14.67
CA ILE A 117 9.34 -14.13 -13.91
C ILE A 117 9.77 -14.88 -12.66
N ASP A 118 11.06 -15.04 -12.49
CA ASP A 118 11.66 -15.61 -11.29
C ASP A 118 11.48 -14.71 -10.07
N LYS A 119 11.81 -15.26 -8.90
CA LYS A 119 11.82 -14.53 -7.63
C LYS A 119 12.69 -13.27 -7.73
N VAL A 120 12.10 -12.14 -7.39
CA VAL A 120 12.86 -10.90 -7.26
C VAL A 120 13.46 -10.84 -5.86
N SER A 121 14.77 -10.54 -5.78
CA SER A 121 15.47 -10.37 -4.50
C SER A 121 16.27 -9.06 -4.50
N VAL A 122 16.32 -8.41 -3.35
CA VAL A 122 17.10 -7.19 -3.12
C VAL A 122 18.03 -7.45 -1.93
N GLY A 123 19.35 -7.33 -2.12
CA GLY A 123 20.33 -7.61 -1.08
C GLY A 123 20.24 -9.05 -0.53
N GLY A 124 19.93 -10.03 -1.39
CA GLY A 124 19.75 -11.44 -0.98
C GLY A 124 18.41 -11.75 -0.32
N VAL A 125 17.55 -10.76 -0.13
CA VAL A 125 16.22 -10.90 0.49
C VAL A 125 15.14 -10.99 -0.58
N THR A 126 14.36 -12.07 -0.58
CA THR A 126 13.22 -12.22 -1.50
C THR A 126 12.14 -11.17 -1.21
N VAL A 127 11.73 -10.45 -2.25
CA VAL A 127 10.62 -9.49 -2.18
C VAL A 127 9.29 -10.23 -2.16
N SER A 128 8.47 -9.98 -1.14
CA SER A 128 7.10 -10.50 -1.05
C SER A 128 6.20 -9.56 -0.26
N SER A 129 4.92 -9.52 -0.61
CA SER A 129 3.93 -8.71 0.11
C SER A 129 3.83 -9.05 1.60
N SER A 130 3.94 -10.34 1.96
CA SER A 130 3.90 -10.77 3.36
C SER A 130 5.08 -10.21 4.16
N ARG A 131 6.29 -10.23 3.58
CA ARG A 131 7.47 -9.64 4.22
C ARG A 131 7.34 -8.13 4.36
N ILE A 132 6.88 -7.45 3.32
CA ILE A 132 6.68 -5.99 3.36
C ILE A 132 5.66 -5.61 4.43
N ARG A 133 4.53 -6.31 4.54
CA ARG A 133 3.54 -6.07 5.61
C ARG A 133 4.15 -6.25 7.01
N LYS A 134 4.97 -7.28 7.19
CA LYS A 134 5.67 -7.51 8.45
C LYS A 134 6.59 -6.35 8.81
N LEU A 135 7.42 -5.87 7.87
CA LEU A 135 8.32 -4.73 8.08
C LEU A 135 7.55 -3.43 8.35
N ILE A 136 6.42 -3.18 7.66
CA ILE A 136 5.54 -2.04 7.93
C ILE A 136 5.03 -2.10 9.37
N TYR A 137 4.52 -3.25 9.81
CA TYR A 137 4.02 -3.44 11.17
C TYR A 137 5.12 -3.22 12.22
N GLU A 138 6.32 -3.74 11.98
CA GLU A 138 7.49 -3.57 12.85
C GLU A 138 8.03 -2.13 12.85
N GLY A 139 7.68 -1.32 11.87
CA GLY A 139 8.16 0.07 11.70
C GLY A 139 9.57 0.14 11.07
N ASP A 140 10.05 -0.92 10.43
CA ASP A 140 11.30 -0.92 9.67
C ASP A 140 11.09 -0.33 8.26
N PHE A 141 11.01 1.00 8.20
CA PHE A 141 10.76 1.70 6.93
C PHE A 141 11.98 1.75 6.00
N GLU A 142 13.19 1.56 6.53
CA GLU A 142 14.37 1.38 5.69
C GLU A 142 14.31 0.05 4.93
N GLY A 143 13.97 -1.03 5.63
CA GLY A 143 13.72 -2.33 5.01
C GLY A 143 12.55 -2.32 4.03
N VAL A 144 11.45 -1.62 4.38
CA VAL A 144 10.30 -1.43 3.49
C VAL A 144 10.71 -0.71 2.22
N GLN A 145 11.44 0.40 2.32
CA GLN A 145 11.88 1.19 1.17
C GLN A 145 12.81 0.38 0.26
N LYS A 146 13.73 -0.41 0.82
CA LYS A 146 14.61 -1.31 0.05
C LYS A 146 13.80 -2.32 -0.78
N LEU A 147 12.75 -2.91 -0.20
CA LEU A 147 11.96 -3.93 -0.89
C LEU A 147 10.91 -3.35 -1.84
N LEU A 148 10.29 -2.21 -1.50
CA LEU A 148 9.31 -1.52 -2.37
C LEU A 148 9.96 -0.69 -3.48
N GLY A 149 11.23 -0.28 -3.32
CA GLY A 149 11.90 0.69 -4.19
C GLY A 149 11.38 2.13 -4.02
N ARG A 150 10.58 2.40 -2.98
CA ARG A 150 9.99 3.69 -2.64
C ARG A 150 9.59 3.72 -1.16
N ARG A 151 9.33 4.92 -0.63
CA ARG A 151 8.78 5.05 0.73
C ARG A 151 7.39 4.45 0.83
N TYR A 152 7.04 3.92 1.99
CA TYR A 152 5.69 3.52 2.32
C TYR A 152 4.84 4.75 2.58
N MET A 153 3.62 4.78 2.03
CA MET A 153 2.72 5.91 2.11
C MET A 153 1.31 5.47 2.52
N ILE A 154 0.70 6.23 3.42
CA ILE A 154 -0.72 6.14 3.75
C ILE A 154 -1.42 7.39 3.21
N ALA A 155 -2.47 7.19 2.42
CA ALA A 155 -3.40 8.25 2.07
C ALA A 155 -4.62 8.22 2.98
N GLY A 156 -5.08 9.39 3.42
CA GLY A 156 -6.26 9.47 4.25
C GLY A 156 -6.92 10.84 4.23
N LYS A 157 -8.17 10.87 4.65
CA LYS A 157 -8.96 12.10 4.77
C LYS A 157 -8.71 12.74 6.12
N VAL A 158 -8.49 14.06 6.14
CA VAL A 158 -8.40 14.82 7.39
C VAL A 158 -9.78 14.94 8.01
N VAL A 159 -9.92 14.48 9.25
CA VAL A 159 -11.17 14.45 10.01
C VAL A 159 -11.03 15.21 11.33
N HIS A 160 -12.15 15.58 11.94
CA HIS A 160 -12.16 16.16 13.28
C HIS A 160 -11.76 15.10 14.32
N GLY A 161 -10.82 15.44 15.20
CA GLY A 161 -10.38 14.61 16.31
C GLY A 161 -10.70 15.23 17.67
N LYS A 162 -10.23 14.61 18.73
CA LYS A 162 -10.41 15.06 20.13
C LYS A 162 -9.68 16.37 20.48
N SER A 163 -8.85 16.90 19.57
CA SER A 163 -8.10 18.17 19.70
C SER A 163 -7.21 18.26 20.97
N ILE A 164 -6.73 17.13 21.49
CA ILE A 164 -5.88 17.10 22.70
C ILE A 164 -4.54 17.78 22.41
N GLY A 165 -3.90 17.45 21.29
CA GLY A 165 -2.64 18.06 20.89
C GLY A 165 -2.71 19.60 20.79
N ARG A 166 -3.83 20.15 20.29
CA ARG A 166 -4.04 21.60 20.20
C ARG A 166 -4.01 22.28 21.56
N LYS A 167 -4.56 21.65 22.62
CA LYS A 167 -4.55 22.18 23.98
C LYS A 167 -3.14 22.19 24.57
N LEU A 168 -2.26 21.30 24.10
CA LEU A 168 -0.85 21.18 24.52
C LEU A 168 0.11 22.01 23.65
N GLY A 169 -0.42 22.82 22.69
CA GLY A 169 0.39 23.62 21.78
C GLY A 169 0.88 22.91 20.53
N PHE A 170 0.50 21.65 20.32
CA PHE A 170 0.85 20.85 19.14
C PHE A 170 -0.40 20.57 18.30
N ARG A 171 -0.57 21.35 17.22
CA ARG A 171 -1.70 21.13 16.31
C ARG A 171 -1.47 19.84 15.49
N THR A 172 -2.41 18.89 15.59
CA THR A 172 -2.36 17.64 14.83
C THR A 172 -3.54 17.55 13.85
N LEU A 173 -3.28 16.94 12.71
CA LEU A 173 -4.30 16.48 11.78
C LEU A 173 -4.69 15.04 12.17
N ASN A 174 -5.97 14.78 12.32
CA ASN A 174 -6.47 13.41 12.50
C ASN A 174 -6.78 12.83 11.13
N ILE A 175 -6.23 11.67 10.83
CA ILE A 175 -6.28 11.08 9.52
C ILE A 175 -7.10 9.79 9.57
N MET A 176 -8.15 9.73 8.76
CA MET A 176 -8.87 8.51 8.50
C MET A 176 -8.30 7.86 7.22
N PRO A 177 -7.59 6.73 7.33
CA PRO A 177 -6.95 6.11 6.17
C PRO A 177 -7.99 5.68 5.14
N ARG A 178 -7.62 5.75 3.87
CA ARG A 178 -8.40 5.17 2.79
C ARG A 178 -8.25 3.66 2.80
N GLU A 179 -9.31 2.96 2.45
CA GLU A 179 -9.34 1.51 2.30
C GLU A 179 -8.76 0.73 3.51
N ASN A 180 -8.60 -0.55 3.36
CA ASN A 180 -8.07 -1.45 4.38
C ASN A 180 -6.53 -1.52 4.29
N LEU A 181 -5.84 -0.40 4.54
CA LEU A 181 -4.38 -0.31 4.43
C LEU A 181 -3.65 -1.02 5.57
N CYS A 182 -2.42 -1.44 5.30
CA CYS A 182 -1.49 -1.95 6.29
C CYS A 182 -1.00 -0.78 7.15
N ILE A 183 -1.51 -0.66 8.37
CA ILE A 183 -1.11 0.40 9.30
C ILE A 183 0.08 -0.10 10.14
N PRO A 184 1.13 0.72 10.34
CA PRO A 184 2.22 0.39 11.26
C PRO A 184 1.72 0.17 12.69
N SER A 185 2.50 -0.53 13.52
CA SER A 185 2.19 -0.70 14.95
C SER A 185 2.15 0.63 15.68
N ASP A 186 1.52 0.65 16.85
CA ASP A 186 1.44 1.83 17.71
C ASP A 186 2.83 2.41 18.00
N GLY A 187 2.92 3.75 17.91
CA GLY A 187 4.18 4.46 18.10
C GLY A 187 4.25 5.82 17.41
N VAL A 188 5.41 6.43 17.51
CA VAL A 188 5.72 7.74 16.94
C VAL A 188 6.71 7.60 15.79
N TYR A 189 6.42 8.27 14.69
CA TYR A 189 7.11 8.11 13.41
C TYR A 189 7.53 9.47 12.82
N VAL A 190 8.74 9.56 12.31
CA VAL A 190 9.15 10.65 11.41
C VAL A 190 8.48 10.42 10.08
N THR A 191 7.80 11.45 9.58
CA THR A 191 7.01 11.36 8.35
C THR A 191 7.16 12.62 7.49
N ARG A 192 6.79 12.53 6.23
CA ARG A 192 6.54 13.69 5.36
C ARG A 192 5.10 13.70 4.93
N THR A 193 4.48 14.87 4.99
CA THR A 193 3.07 15.04 4.66
C THR A 193 2.89 15.93 3.45
N ARG A 194 2.07 15.50 2.50
CA ARG A 194 1.66 16.26 1.33
C ARG A 194 0.13 16.34 1.28
N VAL A 195 -0.40 17.53 1.11
CA VAL A 195 -1.82 17.73 0.81
C VAL A 195 -2.04 17.40 -0.67
N ALA A 196 -3.00 16.54 -1.00
CA ALA A 196 -3.17 15.98 -2.35
C ALA A 196 -3.27 17.05 -3.46
N MET A 197 -3.92 18.17 -3.17
CA MET A 197 -4.10 19.27 -4.13
C MET A 197 -2.92 20.26 -4.19
N LYS A 198 -1.84 20.00 -3.42
CA LYS A 198 -0.67 20.88 -3.31
C LYS A 198 0.59 20.12 -3.67
N SER A 199 1.51 20.79 -4.38
CA SER A 199 2.82 20.20 -4.71
C SER A 199 3.81 20.20 -3.54
N LYS A 200 3.55 21.01 -2.50
CA LYS A 200 4.48 21.17 -1.37
C LYS A 200 4.43 19.98 -0.43
N VAL A 201 5.60 19.47 -0.09
CA VAL A 201 5.83 18.44 0.93
C VAL A 201 6.29 19.13 2.21
N TYR A 202 5.73 18.73 3.32
CA TYR A 202 6.05 19.26 4.65
C TYR A 202 6.67 18.16 5.50
N ASP A 203 7.67 18.50 6.27
CA ASP A 203 8.18 17.64 7.32
C ASP A 203 7.14 17.51 8.44
N SER A 204 7.04 16.32 9.00
CA SER A 204 5.99 16.02 9.97
C SER A 204 6.42 14.89 10.92
N ILE A 205 5.64 14.74 11.97
CA ILE A 205 5.72 13.64 12.91
C ILE A 205 4.32 13.06 13.08
N THR A 206 4.21 11.73 13.04
CA THR A 206 2.92 11.02 13.11
C THR A 206 2.89 10.09 14.30
N ASN A 207 1.86 10.20 15.12
CA ASN A 207 1.50 9.22 16.13
C ASN A 207 0.46 8.25 15.59
N ILE A 208 0.72 6.96 15.74
CA ILE A 208 -0.25 5.89 15.52
C ILE A 208 -0.53 5.27 16.88
N GLY A 209 -1.81 5.18 17.22
CA GLY A 209 -2.26 4.59 18.47
C GLY A 209 -3.60 3.91 18.32
N THR A 210 -3.95 3.09 19.28
CA THR A 210 -5.24 2.41 19.36
C THR A 210 -6.12 3.16 20.34
N ALA A 211 -7.25 3.66 19.89
CA ALA A 211 -8.22 4.35 20.73
C ALA A 211 -9.47 3.49 20.93
N PRO A 212 -9.88 3.21 22.19
CA PRO A 212 -11.13 2.50 22.43
C PRO A 212 -12.32 3.33 21.96
N THR A 213 -13.21 2.70 21.20
CA THR A 213 -14.49 3.27 20.75
C THR A 213 -15.65 2.36 21.17
N PHE A 214 -16.91 2.84 21.00
CA PHE A 214 -18.09 2.02 21.28
C PHE A 214 -18.23 0.80 20.35
N GLU A 215 -17.56 0.80 19.20
CA GLU A 215 -17.59 -0.26 18.19
C GLU A 215 -16.35 -1.17 18.22
N GLY A 216 -15.43 -0.95 19.18
CA GLY A 216 -14.16 -1.65 19.32
C GLY A 216 -12.94 -0.70 19.22
N ASP A 217 -11.76 -1.29 19.11
CA ASP A 217 -10.52 -0.52 19.01
C ASP A 217 -10.38 0.07 17.61
N ALA A 218 -10.36 1.40 17.53
CA ALA A 218 -10.10 2.11 16.29
C ALA A 218 -8.66 2.63 16.24
N VAL A 219 -8.01 2.45 15.10
CA VAL A 219 -6.68 3.03 14.86
C VAL A 219 -6.80 4.54 14.73
N SER A 220 -6.04 5.28 15.54
CA SER A 220 -5.89 6.72 15.47
C SER A 220 -4.57 7.05 14.76
N ILE A 221 -4.63 7.89 13.75
CA ILE A 221 -3.44 8.43 13.06
C ILE A 221 -3.47 9.95 13.23
N GLU A 222 -2.55 10.47 14.02
CA GLU A 222 -2.45 11.90 14.33
C GLU A 222 -1.12 12.44 13.84
N THR A 223 -1.16 13.41 12.94
CA THR A 223 0.05 13.99 12.31
C THR A 223 0.21 15.45 12.67
N ASN A 224 1.32 15.82 13.30
CA ASN A 224 1.76 17.19 13.45
C ASN A 224 2.62 17.56 12.24
N VAL A 225 2.13 18.48 11.42
CA VAL A 225 2.81 18.99 10.22
C VAL A 225 3.54 20.25 10.59
N PHE A 226 4.86 20.29 10.39
CA PHE A 226 5.70 21.41 10.78
C PHE A 226 5.46 22.61 9.86
N ASP A 227 5.42 23.80 10.45
CA ASP A 227 5.23 25.09 9.76
C ASP A 227 3.96 25.12 8.88
N PHE A 228 2.89 24.43 9.33
CA PHE A 228 1.62 24.34 8.64
C PHE A 228 0.46 24.79 9.54
N ASN A 229 -0.26 25.83 9.11
CA ASN A 229 -1.34 26.44 9.89
C ASN A 229 -2.69 26.52 9.15
N GLU A 230 -2.80 25.84 8.01
CA GLU A 230 -4.05 25.88 7.24
C GLU A 230 -5.10 24.95 7.83
N ASP A 231 -6.37 25.27 7.54
CA ASP A 231 -7.50 24.38 7.82
C ASP A 231 -7.78 23.56 6.54
N ILE A 232 -7.64 22.25 6.67
CA ILE A 232 -7.74 21.30 5.57
C ILE A 232 -8.67 20.12 5.91
N TYR A 233 -9.66 20.33 6.79
CA TYR A 233 -10.66 19.31 7.07
C TYR A 233 -11.38 18.88 5.79
N GLY A 234 -11.50 17.58 5.60
CA GLY A 234 -12.09 16.99 4.40
C GLY A 234 -11.12 16.74 3.25
N ASP A 235 -9.95 17.37 3.27
CA ASP A 235 -8.90 17.15 2.26
C ASP A 235 -8.23 15.79 2.43
N ILE A 236 -7.63 15.32 1.35
CA ILE A 236 -6.81 14.12 1.36
C ILE A 236 -5.35 14.51 1.59
N VAL A 237 -4.69 13.81 2.48
CA VAL A 237 -3.26 13.92 2.72
C VAL A 237 -2.57 12.59 2.46
N HIS A 238 -1.33 12.68 2.02
CA HIS A 238 -0.42 11.57 1.85
C HIS A 238 0.68 11.67 2.90
N ILE A 239 0.90 10.61 3.68
CA ILE A 239 1.88 10.54 4.74
C ILE A 239 2.92 9.49 4.36
N ASP A 240 4.12 9.93 4.00
CA ASP A 240 5.27 9.08 3.74
C ASP A 240 6.00 8.79 5.04
N PHE A 241 6.20 7.52 5.37
CA PHE A 241 6.90 7.07 6.57
C PHE A 241 8.40 6.96 6.32
N LEU A 242 9.20 7.56 7.22
CA LEU A 242 10.66 7.57 7.14
C LEU A 242 11.26 6.64 8.20
N LYS A 243 10.93 6.86 9.47
CA LYS A 243 11.57 6.18 10.59
C LYS A 243 10.64 6.08 11.81
N LYS A 244 10.69 4.98 12.52
CA LYS A 244 10.06 4.85 13.84
C LYS A 244 10.96 5.48 14.89
N ILE A 245 10.43 6.39 15.72
CA ILE A 245 11.15 7.02 16.84
C ILE A 245 11.05 6.12 18.07
N ARG A 246 9.83 5.74 18.42
CA ARG A 246 9.54 4.96 19.63
C ARG A 246 8.18 4.25 19.54
N SER A 247 7.95 3.31 20.42
CA SER A 247 6.63 2.74 20.67
C SER A 247 5.77 3.68 21.50
N GLU A 248 4.47 3.38 21.62
CA GLU A 248 3.57 4.15 22.47
C GLU A 248 3.98 4.06 23.95
N ILE A 249 3.83 5.17 24.67
CA ILE A 249 4.11 5.30 26.11
C ILE A 249 2.85 5.86 26.78
N LYS A 250 2.49 5.34 27.93
CA LYS A 250 1.44 5.93 28.77
C LYS A 250 2.05 6.99 29.68
N PHE A 251 1.34 8.09 29.85
CA PHE A 251 1.74 9.20 30.72
C PHE A 251 0.69 9.39 31.81
N ASP A 252 1.15 9.67 33.01
CA ASP A 252 0.28 9.90 34.16
C ASP A 252 -0.22 11.34 34.22
N THR A 253 0.52 12.28 33.60
CA THR A 253 0.18 13.71 33.61
C THR A 253 0.24 14.33 32.19
N PRO A 254 -0.58 15.38 31.92
CA PRO A 254 -0.50 16.16 30.68
C PRO A 254 0.88 16.82 30.48
N GLU A 255 1.56 17.20 31.56
CA GLU A 255 2.86 17.83 31.54
C GLU A 255 3.94 16.86 31.03
N GLU A 256 3.93 15.61 31.48
CA GLU A 256 4.83 14.56 30.97
C GLU A 256 4.60 14.29 29.50
N LEU A 257 3.33 14.18 29.08
CA LEU A 257 2.98 14.03 27.66
C LEU A 257 3.50 15.20 26.83
N SER A 258 3.30 16.45 27.29
CA SER A 258 3.73 17.64 26.56
C SER A 258 5.25 17.68 26.40
N LYS A 259 6.00 17.32 27.46
CA LYS A 259 7.46 17.23 27.43
C LYS A 259 7.95 16.19 26.43
N GLN A 260 7.34 15.00 26.45
CA GLN A 260 7.71 13.93 25.52
C GLN A 260 7.40 14.32 24.06
N ILE A 261 6.25 14.95 23.79
CA ILE A 261 5.94 15.44 22.44
C ILE A 261 6.99 16.45 21.96
N ALA A 262 7.43 17.37 22.84
CA ALA A 262 8.47 18.33 22.48
C ALA A 262 9.81 17.66 22.14
N GLU A 263 10.19 16.61 22.88
CA GLU A 263 11.40 15.81 22.60
C GLU A 263 11.27 15.05 21.28
N ASP A 264 10.11 14.43 21.02
CA ASP A 264 9.83 13.71 19.76
C ASP A 264 9.89 14.65 18.55
N VAL A 265 9.31 15.84 18.66
CA VAL A 265 9.34 16.88 17.60
C VAL A 265 10.75 17.34 17.33
N ARG A 266 11.57 17.56 18.38
CA ARG A 266 12.97 17.94 18.22
C ARG A 266 13.74 16.84 17.47
N LEU A 267 13.62 15.61 17.93
CA LEU A 267 14.29 14.47 17.29
C LEU A 267 13.85 14.29 15.84
N ALA A 268 12.55 14.47 15.55
CA ALA A 268 12.06 14.40 14.18
C ALA A 268 12.67 15.49 13.28
N LYS A 269 12.81 16.73 13.79
CA LYS A 269 13.46 17.83 13.05
C LYS A 269 14.94 17.55 12.80
N ASP A 270 15.66 16.98 13.77
CA ASP A 270 17.06 16.60 13.61
C ASP A 270 17.19 15.54 12.48
N ILE A 271 16.35 14.50 12.49
CA ILE A 271 16.34 13.47 11.43
C ILE A 271 16.00 14.06 10.05
N HIS A 272 15.04 14.99 9.97
CA HIS A 272 14.71 15.64 8.70
C HIS A 272 15.86 16.49 8.15
N SER A 273 16.70 17.08 9.01
CA SER A 273 17.85 17.88 8.59
C SER A 273 19.01 17.05 8.04
N GLU A 274 19.04 15.74 8.33
CA GLU A 274 20.06 14.79 7.86
C GLU A 274 19.69 14.10 6.54
N GLU A 275 18.42 14.22 6.08
CA GLU A 275 17.88 13.59 4.85
C GLU A 275 17.82 14.54 3.64
#